data_ec68609c6991d5cd7b26d76c1b0a1cd3
#
_entry.id   ec68609c6991d5cd7b26d76c1b0a1cd3
#
_cell.length_a   1.000
_cell.length_b   1.000
_cell.length_c   1.000
_cell.angle_alpha   90.00
_cell.angle_beta   90.00
_cell.angle_gamma   90.00
#
_symmetry.space_group_name_H-M   'P 1'
#
loop_
_entity.id
_entity.type
_entity.pdbx_description
1 polymer ?
#
loop_
_entity_poly.entity_id
_entity_poly.type
_entity_poly.pdbx_seq_one_letter_code
_entity_poly.pdbx_strand_id
1 'polypeptide(L)'
;MLSLTVTVKNNMDGVVTILPTGSIDSETYEILEKHVDDVFKINPKVLVFDMKDVKYISSMGIRAVLNAKNKIEKLGGSLIMISLQPQIRMVFDIVRAIPSQNIFASIQELDEYLSAMQKKEIEKRDAP
;
A
#
# COMPACT_ATOMS: atom_id res chain seq x y z
N MET A 1 -11.83 -0.59 -15.97
CA MET A 1 -10.45 -1.09 -15.92
C MET A 1 -9.72 -0.49 -14.74
N LEU A 2 -9.20 -1.33 -13.89
CA LEU A 2 -8.39 -0.88 -12.76
C LEU A 2 -7.03 -0.42 -13.29
N SER A 3 -6.57 0.71 -12.83
CA SER A 3 -5.30 1.28 -13.26
C SER A 3 -4.56 1.87 -12.08
N LEU A 4 -3.27 2.02 -12.26
CA LEU A 4 -2.41 2.64 -11.27
C LEU A 4 -1.39 3.52 -11.98
N THR A 5 -1.28 4.75 -11.52
CA THR A 5 -0.17 5.63 -11.87
C THR A 5 0.61 5.94 -10.61
N VAL A 6 1.90 6.18 -10.74
CA VAL A 6 2.76 6.47 -9.59
C VAL A 6 3.56 7.71 -9.88
N THR A 7 3.46 8.68 -8.99
CA THR A 7 4.26 9.91 -9.04
C THR A 7 5.31 9.82 -7.93
N VAL A 8 6.54 10.19 -8.26
CA VAL A 8 7.65 10.18 -7.30
C VAL A 8 8.17 11.60 -7.14
N LYS A 9 8.27 12.05 -5.89
CA LYS A 9 8.84 13.36 -5.56
C LYS A 9 10.08 13.14 -4.71
N ASN A 10 11.22 13.57 -5.23
CA ASN A 10 12.48 13.51 -4.50
C ASN A 10 12.65 14.80 -3.70
N ASN A 11 12.30 14.73 -2.42
CA ASN A 11 12.44 15.86 -1.51
C ASN A 11 13.88 15.96 -1.00
N MET A 12 14.18 17.01 -0.26
CA MET A 12 15.52 17.22 0.31
C MET A 12 15.80 16.20 1.43
N ASP A 13 17.09 15.99 1.72
CA ASP A 13 17.56 15.23 2.88
C ASP A 13 17.23 13.72 2.86
N GLY A 14 17.15 13.15 1.65
CA GLY A 14 16.92 11.71 1.51
C GLY A 14 15.49 11.28 1.71
N VAL A 15 14.55 12.22 1.72
CA VAL A 15 13.11 11.93 1.83
C VAL A 15 12.52 11.85 0.43
N VAL A 16 11.93 10.69 0.11
CA VAL A 16 11.29 10.48 -1.19
C VAL A 16 9.82 10.13 -0.96
N THR A 17 8.95 10.87 -1.64
CA THR A 17 7.51 10.61 -1.57
C THR A 17 7.07 9.84 -2.80
N ILE A 18 6.39 8.74 -2.57
CA ILE A 18 5.75 7.93 -3.60
C ILE A 18 4.25 8.15 -3.48
N LEU A 19 3.62 8.60 -4.56
CA LEU A 19 2.20 8.92 -4.58
C LEU A 19 1.50 8.07 -5.62
N PRO A 20 0.95 6.91 -5.22
CA PRO A 20 0.16 6.07 -6.11
C PRO A 20 -1.24 6.67 -6.28
N THR A 21 -1.79 6.53 -7.48
CA THR A 21 -3.16 6.98 -7.79
C THR A 21 -3.90 5.84 -8.45
N GLY A 22 -4.99 5.41 -7.84
CA GLY A 22 -5.84 4.33 -8.36
C GLY A 22 -5.92 3.16 -7.40
N SER A 23 -5.82 1.95 -7.95
CA SER A 23 -5.93 0.70 -7.19
C SER A 23 -4.61 -0.06 -7.22
N ILE A 24 -4.19 -0.56 -6.05
CA ILE A 24 -3.00 -1.41 -5.95
C ILE A 24 -3.49 -2.84 -5.73
N ASP A 25 -3.45 -3.65 -6.79
CA ASP A 25 -4.02 -5.00 -6.78
C ASP A 25 -3.11 -5.98 -7.51
N SER A 26 -3.63 -7.17 -7.80
CA SER A 26 -2.86 -8.22 -8.46
C SER A 26 -2.43 -7.87 -9.89
N GLU A 27 -3.11 -6.93 -10.52
CA GLU A 27 -2.77 -6.49 -11.88
C GLU A 27 -1.81 -5.29 -11.89
N THR A 28 -1.75 -4.53 -10.81
CA THR A 28 -1.03 -3.24 -10.79
C THR A 28 0.15 -3.20 -9.82
N TYR A 29 0.24 -4.14 -8.88
CA TYR A 29 1.27 -4.07 -7.83
C TYR A 29 2.70 -4.03 -8.40
N GLU A 30 2.94 -4.64 -9.56
CA GLU A 30 4.27 -4.63 -10.19
C GLU A 30 4.67 -3.23 -10.65
N ILE A 31 3.68 -2.40 -11.03
CA ILE A 31 3.93 -1.01 -11.37
C ILE A 31 4.49 -0.27 -10.16
N LEU A 32 3.87 -0.48 -9.00
CA LEU A 32 4.36 0.11 -7.75
C LEU A 32 5.77 -0.40 -7.42
N GLU A 33 5.98 -1.71 -7.49
CA GLU A 33 7.27 -2.31 -7.18
C GLU A 33 8.39 -1.75 -8.06
N LYS A 34 8.12 -1.55 -9.35
CA LYS A 34 9.10 -0.99 -10.26
C LYS A 34 9.51 0.42 -9.85
N HIS A 35 8.55 1.26 -9.48
CA HIS A 35 8.85 2.62 -9.04
C HIS A 35 9.62 2.61 -7.72
N VAL A 36 9.26 1.71 -6.81
CA VAL A 36 9.97 1.54 -5.54
C VAL A 36 11.42 1.13 -5.80
N ASP A 37 11.65 0.16 -6.70
CA ASP A 37 13.00 -0.29 -7.03
C ASP A 37 13.83 0.86 -7.61
N ASP A 38 13.25 1.69 -8.46
CA ASP A 38 13.94 2.85 -9.01
C ASP A 38 14.29 3.86 -7.92
N VAL A 39 13.40 4.08 -6.96
CA VAL A 39 13.65 4.97 -5.83
C VAL A 39 14.80 4.46 -4.96
N PHE A 40 14.91 3.16 -4.76
CA PHE A 40 16.00 2.59 -3.97
C PHE A 40 17.38 2.84 -4.59
N LYS A 41 17.46 3.08 -5.89
CA LYS A 41 18.72 3.40 -6.55
C LYS A 41 19.36 4.71 -6.09
N ILE A 42 18.56 5.62 -5.54
CA ILE A 42 19.05 6.90 -5.03
C ILE A 42 19.25 6.91 -3.51
N ASN A 43 19.24 5.73 -2.89
CA ASN A 43 19.51 5.53 -1.46
C ASN A 43 18.67 6.42 -0.54
N PRO A 44 17.34 6.29 -0.57
CA PRO A 44 16.49 7.11 0.30
C PRO A 44 16.67 6.71 1.76
N LYS A 45 16.49 7.69 2.64
CA LYS A 45 16.49 7.46 4.09
C LYS A 45 15.07 7.29 4.62
N VAL A 46 14.13 8.00 4.02
CA VAL A 46 12.71 7.93 4.39
C VAL A 46 11.89 7.81 3.13
N LEU A 47 11.06 6.79 3.07
CA LEU A 47 10.02 6.66 2.05
C LEU A 47 8.71 7.13 2.65
N VAL A 48 8.07 8.08 1.99
CA VAL A 48 6.73 8.51 2.34
C VAL A 48 5.78 8.00 1.27
N PHE A 49 4.84 7.15 1.65
CA PHE A 49 3.76 6.76 0.76
C PHE A 49 2.57 7.66 1.04
N ASP A 50 2.29 8.56 0.11
CA ASP A 50 1.09 9.41 0.17
C ASP A 50 -0.05 8.65 -0.50
N MET A 51 -0.96 8.16 0.32
CA MET A 51 -2.02 7.23 -0.10
C MET A 51 -3.36 7.93 -0.35
N LYS A 52 -3.38 9.26 -0.39
CA LYS A 52 -4.63 10.01 -0.51
C LYS A 52 -5.45 9.63 -1.75
N ASP A 53 -4.80 9.20 -2.83
CA ASP A 53 -5.46 8.87 -4.10
C ASP A 53 -5.52 7.37 -4.35
N VAL A 54 -5.25 6.54 -3.33
CA VAL A 54 -5.39 5.09 -3.40
C VAL A 54 -6.80 4.72 -2.93
N LYS A 55 -7.58 4.12 -3.83
CA LYS A 55 -8.97 3.77 -3.58
C LYS A 55 -9.17 2.35 -3.10
N TYR A 56 -8.25 1.46 -3.47
CA TYR A 56 -8.38 0.03 -3.21
C TYR A 56 -7.00 -0.59 -3.10
N ILE A 57 -6.85 -1.56 -2.21
CA ILE A 57 -5.61 -2.32 -2.09
C ILE A 57 -5.93 -3.80 -1.83
N SER A 58 -5.28 -4.68 -2.59
CA SER A 58 -5.39 -6.13 -2.41
C SER A 58 -4.24 -6.65 -1.56
N SER A 59 -4.25 -7.96 -1.28
CA SER A 59 -3.15 -8.61 -0.56
C SER A 59 -1.82 -8.44 -1.28
N MET A 60 -1.81 -8.47 -2.61
CA MET A 60 -0.59 -8.24 -3.38
C MET A 60 -0.10 -6.80 -3.25
N GLY A 61 -1.03 -5.85 -3.20
CA GLY A 61 -0.69 -4.45 -2.95
C GLY A 61 -0.10 -4.24 -1.56
N ILE A 62 -0.71 -4.84 -0.55
CA ILE A 62 -0.21 -4.79 0.83
C ILE A 62 1.20 -5.38 0.88
N ARG A 63 1.41 -6.51 0.22
CA ARG A 63 2.71 -7.17 0.16
C ARG A 63 3.78 -6.27 -0.45
N ALA A 64 3.44 -5.56 -1.53
CA ALA A 64 4.36 -4.64 -2.18
C ALA A 64 4.78 -3.52 -1.22
N VAL A 65 3.83 -2.96 -0.47
CA VAL A 65 4.12 -1.91 0.52
C VAL A 65 4.98 -2.46 1.65
N LEU A 66 4.64 -3.64 2.18
CA LEU A 66 5.40 -4.25 3.28
C LEU A 66 6.82 -4.65 2.85
N ASN A 67 6.99 -5.10 1.61
CA ASN A 67 8.31 -5.41 1.08
C ASN A 67 9.17 -4.15 1.00
N ALA A 68 8.59 -3.03 0.57
CA ALA A 68 9.30 -1.74 0.55
C ALA A 68 9.70 -1.32 1.96
N LYS A 69 8.81 -1.49 2.93
CA LYS A 69 9.07 -1.19 4.34
C LYS A 69 10.25 -2.01 4.86
N ASN A 70 10.20 -3.32 4.65
CA ASN A 70 11.26 -4.22 5.10
C ASN A 70 12.61 -3.87 4.47
N LYS A 71 12.60 -3.55 3.19
CA LYS A 71 13.82 -3.21 2.46
C LYS A 71 14.46 -1.92 2.98
N ILE A 72 13.65 -0.87 3.19
CA ILE A 72 14.22 0.39 3.68
C ILE A 72 14.68 0.27 5.12
N GLU A 73 14.00 -0.51 5.95
CA GLU A 73 14.43 -0.74 7.33
C GLU A 73 15.75 -1.48 7.41
N LYS A 74 15.98 -2.43 6.51
CA LYS A 74 17.27 -3.14 6.42
C LYS A 74 18.41 -2.20 6.05
N LEU A 75 18.12 -1.11 5.35
CA LEU A 75 19.10 -0.10 4.97
C LEU A 75 19.23 1.01 6.02
N GLY A 76 18.58 0.86 7.16
CA GLY A 76 18.63 1.83 8.25
C GLY A 76 17.66 3.00 8.12
N GLY A 77 16.76 2.94 7.13
CA GLY A 77 15.75 3.98 6.92
C GLY A 77 14.39 3.61 7.48
N SER A 78 13.39 4.37 7.09
CA SER A 78 12.02 4.16 7.56
C SER A 78 11.01 4.43 6.44
N LEU A 79 9.83 3.81 6.58
CA LEU A 79 8.71 4.02 5.69
C LEU A 79 7.56 4.62 6.50
N ILE A 80 6.97 5.68 5.96
CA ILE A 80 5.84 6.38 6.56
C ILE A 80 4.71 6.39 5.55
N MET A 81 3.51 6.06 5.99
CA MET A 81 2.30 6.21 5.17
C MET A 81 1.48 7.38 5.69
N ILE A 82 0.99 8.20 4.77
CA ILE A 82 0.17 9.35 5.12
C ILE A 82 -1.11 9.35 4.29
N SER A 83 -2.13 10.02 4.81
CA SER A 83 -3.38 10.32 4.11
C SER A 83 -4.13 9.07 3.64
N LEU A 84 -4.13 8.01 4.45
CA LEU A 84 -4.85 6.78 4.14
C LEU A 84 -6.36 7.06 4.13
N GLN A 85 -7.03 6.69 3.03
CA GLN A 85 -8.49 6.71 3.03
C GLN A 85 -8.99 5.68 4.05
N PRO A 86 -10.20 5.87 4.62
CA PRO A 86 -10.68 5.00 5.71
C PRO A 86 -10.66 3.51 5.37
N GLN A 87 -11.07 3.13 4.15
CA GLN A 87 -11.08 1.73 3.75
C GLN A 87 -9.66 1.15 3.66
N ILE A 88 -8.67 1.98 3.30
CA ILE A 88 -7.28 1.54 3.21
C ILE A 88 -6.67 1.40 4.61
N ARG A 89 -6.91 2.37 5.48
CA ARG A 89 -6.47 2.30 6.88
C ARG A 89 -7.00 1.03 7.54
N MET A 90 -8.26 0.73 7.32
CA MET A 90 -8.89 -0.45 7.88
C MET A 90 -8.19 -1.74 7.45
N VAL A 91 -7.78 -1.82 6.17
CA VAL A 91 -7.07 -2.99 5.65
C VAL A 91 -5.73 -3.17 6.37
N PHE A 92 -4.95 -2.10 6.53
CA PHE A 92 -3.67 -2.19 7.23
C PHE A 92 -3.84 -2.54 8.71
N ASP A 93 -4.87 -2.01 9.35
CA ASP A 93 -5.18 -2.34 10.74
C ASP A 93 -5.53 -3.82 10.89
N ILE A 94 -6.34 -4.35 9.98
CA ILE A 94 -6.70 -5.77 9.97
C ILE A 94 -5.46 -6.65 9.78
N VAL A 95 -4.62 -6.32 8.81
CA VAL A 95 -3.42 -7.10 8.51
C VAL A 95 -2.46 -7.10 9.70
N ARG A 96 -2.33 -5.96 10.37
CA ARG A 96 -1.47 -5.86 11.56
C ARG A 96 -2.02 -6.70 12.71
N ALA A 97 -3.34 -6.79 12.86
CA ALA A 97 -3.98 -7.53 13.93
C ALA A 97 -4.01 -9.04 13.70
N ILE A 98 -3.84 -9.49 12.45
CA ILE A 98 -3.83 -10.91 12.13
C ILE A 98 -2.52 -11.53 12.64
N PRO A 99 -2.59 -12.58 13.48
CA PRO A 99 -1.39 -13.30 13.90
C PRO A 99 -0.65 -13.90 12.70
N SER A 100 0.64 -14.16 12.86
CA SER A 100 1.45 -14.78 11.80
C SER A 100 0.90 -16.13 11.35
N GLN A 101 0.07 -16.76 12.17
CA GLN A 101 -0.67 -17.95 11.78
C GLN A 101 -1.92 -17.52 11.02
N ASN A 102 -2.06 -18.01 9.79
CA ASN A 102 -3.15 -17.60 8.92
C ASN A 102 -4.51 -18.02 9.45
N ILE A 103 -5.40 -17.03 9.66
CA ILE A 103 -6.81 -17.30 9.92
C ILE A 103 -7.53 -17.67 8.61
N PHE A 104 -6.96 -17.29 7.48
CA PHE A 104 -7.54 -17.53 6.16
C PHE A 104 -6.90 -18.75 5.52
N ALA A 105 -7.72 -19.56 4.85
CA ALA A 105 -7.27 -20.79 4.22
C ALA A 105 -6.38 -20.53 2.99
N SER A 106 -6.52 -19.37 2.36
CA SER A 106 -5.78 -19.04 1.14
C SER A 106 -5.69 -17.53 0.95
N ILE A 107 -4.78 -17.15 0.05
CA ILE A 107 -4.65 -15.74 -0.37
C ILE A 107 -5.96 -15.26 -1.02
N GLN A 108 -6.60 -16.13 -1.79
CA GLN A 108 -7.87 -15.79 -2.42
C GLN A 108 -8.95 -15.46 -1.38
N GLU A 109 -9.05 -16.25 -0.33
CA GLU A 109 -10.00 -16.01 0.76
C GLU A 109 -9.70 -14.68 1.47
N LEU A 110 -8.42 -14.39 1.72
CA LEU A 110 -8.02 -13.11 2.29
C LEU A 110 -8.42 -11.95 1.38
N ASP A 111 -8.15 -12.05 0.07
CA ASP A 111 -8.50 -11.00 -0.88
C ASP A 111 -10.01 -10.78 -0.96
N GLU A 112 -10.81 -11.84 -0.92
CA GLU A 112 -12.27 -11.72 -0.91
C GLU A 112 -12.74 -10.98 0.34
N TYR A 113 -12.17 -11.31 1.49
CA TYR A 113 -12.49 -10.65 2.74
C TYR A 113 -12.12 -9.16 2.70
N LEU A 114 -10.88 -8.84 2.28
CA LEU A 114 -10.42 -7.46 2.21
C LEU A 114 -11.21 -6.64 1.21
N SER A 115 -11.57 -7.24 0.07
CA SER A 115 -12.39 -6.57 -0.95
C SER A 115 -13.77 -6.24 -0.41
N ALA A 116 -14.42 -7.20 0.25
CA ALA A 116 -15.75 -7.01 0.84
C ALA A 116 -15.71 -5.91 1.91
N MET A 117 -14.68 -5.90 2.76
CA MET A 117 -14.56 -4.90 3.81
C MET A 117 -14.35 -3.49 3.26
N GLN A 118 -13.52 -3.36 2.22
CA GLN A 118 -13.27 -2.07 1.58
C GLN A 118 -14.53 -1.53 0.92
N LYS A 119 -15.24 -2.38 0.21
CA LYS A 119 -16.50 -2.03 -0.44
C LYS A 119 -17.53 -1.55 0.57
N LYS A 120 -17.67 -2.29 1.67
CA LYS A 120 -18.62 -1.94 2.74
C LYS A 120 -18.28 -0.59 3.36
N GLU A 121 -17.00 -0.30 3.59
CA GLU A 121 -16.58 0.96 4.18
C GLU A 121 -16.83 2.13 3.22
N ILE A 122 -16.58 1.95 1.93
CA ILE A 122 -16.87 2.97 0.92
C ILE A 122 -18.37 3.24 0.85
N GLU A 123 -19.22 2.22 0.81
CA GLU A 123 -20.67 2.36 0.78
C GLU A 123 -21.19 3.10 2.00
N LYS A 124 -20.64 2.79 3.17
CA LYS A 124 -21.02 3.45 4.42
C LYS A 124 -20.69 4.94 4.38
N ARG A 125 -19.51 5.29 3.86
CA ARG A 125 -19.08 6.68 3.76
C ARG A 125 -19.92 7.47 2.77
N ASP A 126 -20.34 6.83 1.66
CA ASP A 126 -21.11 7.47 0.60
C ASP A 126 -22.64 7.41 0.86
N ALA A 127 -23.07 6.78 1.94
CA ALA A 127 -24.47 6.70 2.30
C ALA A 127 -25.03 8.09 2.63
N PRO A 128 -26.27 8.41 2.20
CA PRO A 128 -26.90 9.70 2.51
C PRO A 128 -27.19 9.89 3.99
#